data_d2996e79764942faffd4823b90243e13
#
_entry.id   d2996e79764942faffd4823b90243e13
#
_cell.length_a   1.000
_cell.length_b   1.000
_cell.length_c   1.000
_cell.angle_alpha   90.00
_cell.angle_beta   90.00
_cell.angle_gamma   90.00
#
_symmetry.space_group_name_H-M   'P 1'
#
loop_
_entity.id
_entity.type
_entity.pdbx_description
1 polymer ?
#
loop_
_entity_poly.entity_id
_entity_poly.type
_entity_poly.pdbx_seq_one_letter_code
_entity_poly.pdbx_strand_id
1 'polypeptide(L)'
;QKAYYISNKETLNKKQILYKRMVRKTYPKRRLAENTRNLIKNSIKNNNYKKKNKTIEILNCSFAEFKIYLESKFEPWMSWDNYGKYNGELNYGWDIDHIIPLSSAETEEDIIKLNHFTNLQPLCSYINRIKKRNNCSFYFNI
;
A
#
# COMPACT_ATOMS: atom_id res chain seq x y z
N GLN A 1 24.73 -15.95 24.97
CA GLN A 1 23.85 -15.17 24.05
C GLN A 1 22.62 -15.97 23.58
N LYS A 2 22.80 -17.22 23.17
CA LYS A 2 21.70 -18.06 22.64
C LYS A 2 20.66 -18.39 23.73
N ALA A 3 21.11 -18.73 24.96
CA ALA A 3 20.23 -19.01 26.12
C ALA A 3 19.41 -17.77 26.52
N TYR A 4 20.05 -16.59 26.58
CA TYR A 4 19.37 -15.31 26.86
C TYR A 4 18.30 -15.01 25.79
N TYR A 5 18.62 -15.20 24.53
CA TYR A 5 17.67 -14.99 23.45
C TYR A 5 16.46 -15.90 23.55
N ILE A 6 16.66 -17.19 23.82
CA ILE A 6 15.58 -18.16 23.95
C ILE A 6 14.65 -17.81 25.10
N SER A 7 15.22 -17.50 26.30
CA SER A 7 14.42 -17.15 27.49
C SER A 7 13.68 -15.82 27.40
N ASN A 8 14.18 -14.89 26.56
CA ASN A 8 13.60 -13.54 26.40
C ASN A 8 12.94 -13.30 25.05
N LYS A 9 12.81 -14.32 24.21
CA LYS A 9 12.31 -14.23 22.83
C LYS A 9 10.96 -13.50 22.75
N GLU A 10 10.03 -13.83 23.60
CA GLU A 10 8.69 -13.21 23.58
C GLU A 10 8.75 -11.72 23.93
N THR A 11 9.52 -11.37 24.97
CA THR A 11 9.71 -9.96 25.38
C THR A 11 10.44 -9.15 24.31
N LEU A 12 11.47 -9.73 23.68
CA LEU A 12 12.22 -9.10 22.60
C LEU A 12 11.30 -8.88 21.37
N ASN A 13 10.48 -9.87 21.04
CA ASN A 13 9.52 -9.76 19.95
C ASN A 13 8.47 -8.66 20.22
N LYS A 14 7.94 -8.59 21.43
CA LYS A 14 7.00 -7.53 21.84
C LYS A 14 7.63 -6.14 21.69
N LYS A 15 8.85 -5.95 22.20
CA LYS A 15 9.60 -4.69 22.06
C LYS A 15 9.82 -4.32 20.59
N GLN A 16 10.19 -5.29 19.77
CA GLN A 16 10.41 -5.06 18.33
C GLN A 16 9.12 -4.67 17.60
N ILE A 17 7.99 -5.30 17.95
CA ILE A 17 6.67 -4.95 17.40
C ILE A 17 6.29 -3.53 17.78
N LEU A 18 6.46 -3.14 19.04
CA LEU A 18 6.18 -1.78 19.52
C LEU A 18 7.05 -0.74 18.82
N TYR A 19 8.36 -1.02 18.69
CA TYR A 19 9.29 -0.15 17.98
C TYR A 19 8.86 0.03 16.49
N LYS A 20 8.56 -1.05 15.80
CA LYS A 20 8.07 -0.99 14.42
C LYS A 20 6.79 -0.17 14.29
N ARG A 21 5.83 -0.35 15.22
CA ARG A 21 4.57 0.44 15.25
C ARG A 21 4.87 1.93 15.45
N MET A 22 5.76 2.28 16.36
CA MET A 22 6.18 3.65 16.61
C MET A 22 6.82 4.26 15.36
N VAL A 23 7.77 3.56 14.74
CA VAL A 23 8.46 4.02 13.54
C VAL A 23 7.48 4.23 12.38
N ARG A 24 6.54 3.31 12.17
CA ARG A 24 5.51 3.45 11.12
C ARG A 24 4.59 4.65 11.36
N LYS A 25 4.25 4.95 12.61
CA LYS A 25 3.44 6.12 12.98
C LYS A 25 4.21 7.42 12.78
N THR A 26 5.49 7.44 13.16
CA THR A 26 6.34 8.64 13.15
C THR A 26 6.85 9.00 11.76
N TYR A 27 7.10 7.99 10.91
CA TYR A 27 7.73 8.19 9.60
C TYR A 27 6.83 7.71 8.45
N PRO A 28 5.94 8.58 7.92
CA PRO A 28 5.02 8.23 6.84
C PRO A 28 5.68 7.63 5.61
N LYS A 29 6.85 8.15 5.21
CA LYS A 29 7.62 7.63 4.07
C LYS A 29 8.03 6.15 4.24
N ARG A 30 8.41 5.74 5.45
CA ARG A 30 8.75 4.33 5.74
C ARG A 30 7.54 3.42 5.60
N ARG A 31 6.41 3.85 6.16
CA ARG A 31 5.15 3.13 6.06
C ARG A 31 4.69 3.03 4.62
N LEU A 32 4.78 4.12 3.87
CA LEU A 32 4.46 4.15 2.45
C LEU A 32 5.33 3.15 1.66
N ALA A 33 6.65 3.17 1.87
CA ALA A 33 7.58 2.27 1.20
C ALA A 33 7.27 0.80 1.48
N GLU A 34 7.01 0.44 2.74
CA GLU A 34 6.67 -0.91 3.15
C GLU A 34 5.34 -1.37 2.52
N ASN A 35 4.32 -0.55 2.60
CA ASN A 35 3.00 -0.85 2.04
C ASN A 35 3.03 -0.96 0.52
N THR A 36 3.78 -0.10 -0.15
CA THR A 36 3.95 -0.14 -1.62
C THR A 36 4.68 -1.41 -2.06
N ARG A 37 5.73 -1.80 -1.34
CA ARG A 37 6.43 -3.08 -1.61
C ARG A 37 5.48 -4.27 -1.49
N ASN A 38 4.65 -4.29 -0.45
CA ASN A 38 3.67 -5.35 -0.23
C ASN A 38 2.56 -5.33 -1.29
N LEU A 39 2.06 -4.15 -1.65
CA LEU A 39 1.05 -3.99 -2.70
C LEU A 39 1.54 -4.59 -4.02
N ILE A 40 2.73 -4.19 -4.47
CA ILE A 40 3.32 -4.67 -5.73
C ILE A 40 3.67 -6.15 -5.66
N LYS A 41 4.29 -6.60 -4.58
CA LYS A 41 4.60 -8.02 -4.36
C LYS A 41 3.35 -8.89 -4.43
N ASN A 42 2.29 -8.48 -3.75
CA ASN A 42 1.04 -9.24 -3.71
C ASN A 42 0.30 -9.22 -5.06
N SER A 43 0.33 -8.10 -5.78
CA SER A 43 -0.27 -8.00 -7.11
C SER A 43 0.35 -9.00 -8.11
N ILE A 44 1.65 -9.17 -8.04
CA ILE A 44 2.40 -10.10 -8.89
C ILE A 44 2.14 -11.56 -8.44
N LYS A 45 2.25 -11.83 -7.14
CA LYS A 45 2.05 -13.17 -6.57
C LYS A 45 0.63 -13.69 -6.78
N ASN A 46 -0.38 -12.86 -6.58
CA ASN A 46 -1.80 -13.25 -6.70
C ASN A 46 -2.21 -13.56 -8.14
N ASN A 47 -1.40 -13.12 -9.12
CA ASN A 47 -1.56 -13.48 -10.53
C ASN A 47 -0.62 -14.61 -10.97
N ASN A 48 -0.07 -15.39 -10.02
CA ASN A 48 0.81 -16.54 -10.24
C ASN A 48 2.15 -16.24 -10.89
N TYR A 49 2.65 -15.02 -10.78
CA TYR A 49 3.97 -14.61 -11.23
C TYR A 49 4.94 -14.44 -10.07
N LYS A 50 6.22 -14.39 -10.38
CA LYS A 50 7.31 -14.10 -9.44
C LYS A 50 7.84 -12.69 -9.69
N LYS A 51 8.01 -11.94 -8.61
CA LYS A 51 8.61 -10.60 -8.67
C LYS A 51 10.09 -10.71 -9.03
N LYS A 52 10.50 -10.16 -10.17
CA LYS A 52 11.87 -10.21 -10.70
C LYS A 52 12.62 -8.91 -10.53
N ASN A 53 11.93 -7.77 -10.43
CA ASN A 53 12.51 -6.43 -10.37
C ASN A 53 12.30 -5.78 -9.00
N LYS A 54 13.12 -4.79 -8.67
CA LYS A 54 12.94 -3.98 -7.46
C LYS A 54 11.64 -3.18 -7.54
N THR A 55 11.03 -2.91 -6.40
CA THR A 55 9.78 -2.15 -6.33
C THR A 55 9.88 -0.79 -7.00
N ILE A 56 10.98 -0.04 -6.77
CA ILE A 56 11.18 1.28 -7.37
C ILE A 56 11.32 1.24 -8.90
N GLU A 57 11.80 0.13 -9.46
CA GLU A 57 11.87 -0.07 -10.92
C GLU A 57 10.47 -0.29 -11.50
N ILE A 58 9.64 -1.09 -10.84
CA ILE A 58 8.25 -1.35 -11.24
C ILE A 58 7.40 -0.09 -11.06
N LEU A 59 7.52 0.57 -9.92
CA LEU A 59 6.83 1.83 -9.59
C LEU A 59 7.29 2.99 -10.51
N ASN A 60 8.53 2.94 -10.98
CA ASN A 60 9.22 3.92 -11.83
C ASN A 60 9.42 5.29 -11.18
N CYS A 61 9.53 5.33 -9.87
CA CYS A 61 9.95 6.52 -9.12
C CYS A 61 10.47 6.12 -7.74
N SER A 62 11.16 7.02 -7.07
CA SER A 62 11.56 6.84 -5.67
C SER A 62 10.33 6.93 -4.74
N PHE A 63 10.46 6.40 -3.52
CA PHE A 63 9.39 6.54 -2.52
C PHE A 63 9.18 8.00 -2.08
N ALA A 64 10.22 8.83 -2.15
CA ALA A 64 10.11 10.27 -1.87
C ALA A 64 9.26 10.98 -2.94
N GLU A 65 9.51 10.70 -4.20
CA GLU A 65 8.74 11.21 -5.34
C GLU A 65 7.30 10.68 -5.31
N PHE A 66 7.12 9.41 -5.00
CA PHE A 66 5.80 8.80 -4.87
C PHE A 66 4.97 9.43 -3.75
N LYS A 67 5.60 9.74 -2.62
CA LYS A 67 4.95 10.46 -1.51
C LYS A 67 4.41 11.82 -1.97
N ILE A 68 5.23 12.60 -2.67
CA ILE A 68 4.86 13.92 -3.23
C ILE A 68 3.73 13.77 -4.24
N TYR A 69 3.81 12.77 -5.12
CA TYR A 69 2.78 12.48 -6.11
C TYR A 69 1.42 12.17 -5.45
N LEU A 70 1.39 11.32 -4.42
CA LEU A 70 0.17 11.01 -3.70
C LEU A 70 -0.40 12.26 -2.98
N GLU A 71 0.46 13.05 -2.33
CA GLU A 71 0.06 14.31 -1.67
C GLU A 71 -0.58 15.29 -2.65
N SER A 72 -0.10 15.35 -3.89
CA SER A 72 -0.70 16.19 -4.95
C SER A 72 -2.14 15.80 -5.31
N LYS A 73 -2.54 14.57 -4.97
CA LYS A 73 -3.89 14.02 -5.21
C LYS A 73 -4.76 13.95 -3.96
N PHE A 74 -4.25 14.42 -2.82
CA PHE A 74 -5.02 14.41 -1.58
C PHE A 74 -6.26 15.30 -1.68
N GLU A 75 -7.40 14.74 -1.26
CA GLU A 75 -8.57 15.53 -0.92
C GLU A 75 -8.37 16.23 0.45
N PRO A 76 -9.13 17.29 0.77
CA PRO A 76 -8.92 18.07 2.00
C PRO A 76 -8.95 17.25 3.29
N TRP A 77 -9.67 16.14 3.34
CA TRP A 77 -9.77 15.25 4.50
C TRP A 77 -8.63 14.23 4.60
N MET A 78 -7.81 14.09 3.56
CA MET A 78 -6.69 13.13 3.53
C MET A 78 -5.45 13.71 4.16
N SER A 79 -4.77 12.90 4.97
CA SER A 79 -3.45 13.18 5.53
C SER A 79 -2.70 11.86 5.76
N TRP A 80 -1.44 11.93 6.13
CA TRP A 80 -0.69 10.71 6.49
C TRP A 80 -1.17 10.10 7.80
N ASP A 81 -1.87 10.86 8.65
CA ASP A 81 -2.41 10.36 9.91
C ASP A 81 -3.58 9.39 9.72
N ASN A 82 -4.38 9.58 8.66
CA ASN A 82 -5.49 8.67 8.34
C ASN A 82 -5.20 7.66 7.22
N TYR A 83 -3.95 7.58 6.77
CA TYR A 83 -3.51 6.55 5.81
C TYR A 83 -3.67 5.14 6.37
N GLY A 84 -4.34 4.28 5.62
CA GLY A 84 -4.56 2.87 5.98
C GLY A 84 -5.57 2.66 7.11
N LYS A 85 -6.33 3.68 7.50
CA LYS A 85 -7.36 3.58 8.54
C LYS A 85 -8.74 3.32 7.95
N TYR A 86 -9.53 2.54 8.66
CA TYR A 86 -10.90 2.20 8.29
C TYR A 86 -11.76 1.99 9.54
N ASN A 87 -12.93 2.62 9.57
CA ASN A 87 -13.93 2.45 10.66
C ASN A 87 -15.34 2.18 10.14
N GLY A 88 -15.52 1.91 8.85
CA GLY A 88 -16.82 1.71 8.22
C GLY A 88 -17.52 2.98 7.74
N GLU A 89 -16.89 4.14 7.89
CA GLU A 89 -17.44 5.44 7.48
C GLU A 89 -16.75 6.02 6.25
N LEU A 90 -17.48 6.82 5.49
CA LEU A 90 -16.95 7.55 4.35
C LEU A 90 -15.96 8.63 4.81
N ASN A 91 -14.87 8.80 4.06
CA ASN A 91 -13.84 9.84 4.30
C ASN A 91 -13.16 9.79 5.68
N TYR A 92 -13.12 8.63 6.31
CA TYR A 92 -12.36 8.42 7.55
C TYR A 92 -10.89 8.14 7.30
N GLY A 93 -10.57 7.23 6.40
CA GLY A 93 -9.21 6.87 6.03
C GLY A 93 -9.08 6.58 4.54
N TRP A 94 -7.85 6.48 4.05
CA TRP A 94 -7.55 6.25 2.66
C TRP A 94 -6.48 5.18 2.47
N ASP A 95 -6.53 4.51 1.33
CA ASP A 95 -5.57 3.50 0.89
C ASP A 95 -5.01 3.87 -0.47
N ILE A 96 -3.92 3.22 -0.86
CA ILE A 96 -3.44 3.26 -2.24
C ILE A 96 -4.28 2.29 -3.08
N ASP A 97 -4.79 2.77 -4.19
CA ASP A 97 -5.62 2.01 -5.11
C ASP A 97 -5.09 2.08 -6.54
N HIS A 98 -5.33 1.03 -7.32
CA HIS A 98 -5.06 1.02 -8.76
C HIS A 98 -6.21 1.69 -9.50
N ILE A 99 -5.92 2.74 -10.28
CA ILE A 99 -6.91 3.46 -11.10
C ILE A 99 -7.51 2.49 -12.13
N ILE A 100 -6.67 1.89 -12.95
CA ILE A 100 -7.03 0.77 -13.81
C ILE A 100 -6.82 -0.51 -13.00
N PRO A 101 -7.86 -1.34 -12.79
CA PRO A 101 -7.77 -2.48 -11.90
C PRO A 101 -6.86 -3.57 -12.45
N LEU A 102 -6.17 -4.26 -11.54
CA LEU A 102 -5.32 -5.42 -11.87
C LEU A 102 -6.08 -6.54 -12.57
N SER A 103 -7.39 -6.65 -12.34
CA SER A 103 -8.25 -7.64 -13.01
C SER A 103 -8.34 -7.46 -14.52
N SER A 104 -7.97 -6.30 -15.05
CA SER A 104 -7.91 -6.04 -16.49
C SER A 104 -6.65 -6.57 -17.18
N ALA A 105 -5.65 -7.00 -16.40
CA ALA A 105 -4.40 -7.53 -16.94
C ALA A 105 -4.57 -8.92 -17.52
N GLU A 106 -3.98 -9.14 -18.68
CA GLU A 106 -3.97 -10.45 -19.36
C GLU A 106 -2.58 -11.11 -19.29
N THR A 107 -1.53 -10.33 -19.11
CA THR A 107 -0.14 -10.79 -19.11
C THR A 107 0.62 -10.32 -17.87
N GLU A 108 1.79 -10.95 -17.61
CA GLU A 108 2.73 -10.48 -16.57
C GLU A 108 3.16 -9.03 -16.82
N GLU A 109 3.41 -8.67 -18.07
CA GLU A 109 3.81 -7.32 -18.46
C GLU A 109 2.72 -6.30 -18.13
N ASP A 110 1.45 -6.65 -18.32
CA ASP A 110 0.32 -5.80 -17.93
C ASP A 110 0.28 -5.57 -16.43
N ILE A 111 0.49 -6.61 -15.62
CA ILE A 111 0.56 -6.48 -14.16
C ILE A 111 1.67 -5.51 -13.75
N ILE A 112 2.83 -5.60 -14.36
CA ILE A 112 3.96 -4.70 -14.09
C ILE A 112 3.60 -3.26 -14.47
N LYS A 113 3.04 -3.04 -15.65
CA LYS A 113 2.61 -1.72 -16.11
C LYS A 113 1.54 -1.09 -15.22
N LEU A 114 0.60 -1.89 -14.73
CA LEU A 114 -0.48 -1.42 -13.84
C LEU A 114 0.02 -1.03 -12.44
N ASN A 115 1.23 -1.41 -12.07
CA ASN A 115 1.90 -0.98 -10.84
C ASN A 115 2.79 0.26 -11.00
N HIS A 116 2.81 0.88 -12.17
CA HIS A 116 3.45 2.18 -12.37
C HIS A 116 2.77 3.24 -11.51
N PHE A 117 3.55 4.18 -10.95
CA PHE A 117 3.03 5.17 -10.00
C PHE A 117 1.85 5.99 -10.56
N THR A 118 1.83 6.25 -11.86
CA THR A 118 0.74 7.00 -12.52
C THR A 118 -0.60 6.27 -12.51
N ASN A 119 -0.61 4.95 -12.30
CA ASN A 119 -1.81 4.16 -12.13
C ASN A 119 -2.22 3.97 -10.65
N LEU A 120 -1.54 4.61 -9.73
CA LEU A 120 -1.83 4.54 -8.30
C LEU A 120 -2.39 5.87 -7.81
N GLN A 121 -3.32 5.81 -6.88
CA GLN A 121 -3.99 6.98 -6.30
C GLN A 121 -4.31 6.76 -4.83
N PRO A 122 -4.41 7.84 -4.04
CA PRO A 122 -5.07 7.76 -2.75
C PRO A 122 -6.60 7.68 -2.97
N LEU A 123 -7.24 6.70 -2.36
CA LEU A 123 -8.68 6.50 -2.44
C LEU A 123 -9.26 6.25 -1.05
N CYS A 124 -10.42 6.83 -0.76
CA CYS A 124 -11.17 6.57 0.46
C CYS A 124 -11.28 5.07 0.72
N SER A 125 -10.89 4.63 1.92
CA SER A 125 -10.87 3.21 2.28
C SER A 125 -12.26 2.57 2.20
N TYR A 126 -13.32 3.32 2.54
CA TYR A 126 -14.70 2.89 2.40
C TYR A 126 -15.06 2.60 0.94
N ILE A 127 -14.76 3.54 0.03
CA ILE A 127 -15.01 3.40 -1.42
C ILE A 127 -14.18 2.24 -1.99
N ASN A 128 -12.92 2.15 -1.61
CA ASN A 128 -12.03 1.06 -2.06
C ASN A 128 -12.57 -0.32 -1.69
N ARG A 129 -13.14 -0.48 -0.49
CA ARG A 129 -13.76 -1.74 -0.06
C ARG A 129 -15.03 -2.08 -0.81
N ILE A 130 -15.90 -1.10 -1.09
CA ILE A 130 -17.11 -1.27 -1.91
C ILE A 130 -16.73 -1.66 -3.34
N LYS A 131 -15.77 -0.96 -3.93
CA LYS A 131 -15.24 -1.24 -5.27
C LYS A 131 -14.75 -2.69 -5.39
N LYS A 132 -13.99 -3.17 -4.42
CA LYS A 132 -13.47 -4.55 -4.39
C LYS A 132 -14.58 -5.59 -4.25
N ARG A 133 -15.63 -5.33 -3.45
CA ARG A 133 -16.75 -6.27 -3.24
C ARG A 133 -17.62 -6.44 -4.50
N ASN A 134 -17.85 -5.36 -5.21
CA ASN A 134 -18.88 -5.32 -6.25
C ASN A 134 -18.33 -5.46 -7.67
N ASN A 135 -17.00 -5.57 -7.85
CA ASN A 135 -16.35 -5.49 -9.17
C ASN A 135 -16.86 -4.29 -10.00
N CYS A 136 -17.22 -3.19 -9.31
CA CYS A 136 -17.97 -2.11 -9.93
C CYS A 136 -17.07 -1.12 -10.63
N SER A 137 -17.22 -1.05 -11.94
CA SER A 137 -16.73 0.01 -12.82
C SER A 137 -17.45 1.36 -12.64
N PHE A 138 -18.49 1.44 -11.80
CA PHE A 138 -19.34 2.62 -11.64
C PHE A 138 -18.64 3.83 -10.97
N TYR A 139 -17.52 3.64 -10.29
CA TYR A 139 -16.83 4.72 -9.58
C TYR A 139 -15.75 5.42 -10.40
N PHE A 140 -15.54 5.01 -11.65
CA PHE A 140 -14.53 5.62 -12.52
C PHE A 140 -15.00 6.90 -13.23
N ASN A 141 -16.29 7.24 -13.14
CA ASN A 141 -16.91 8.35 -13.86
C ASN A 141 -17.37 9.51 -12.94
N ILE A 142 -16.81 9.58 -11.73
CA ILE A 142 -17.12 10.69 -10.83
C ILE A 142 -15.89 11.58 -10.66
#